data_6ae4132b86d1f59132a8d6e78d15adca
#
_entry.id   6ae4132b86d1f59132a8d6e78d15adca
#
_cell.length_a   1.000
_cell.length_b   1.000
_cell.length_c   1.000
_cell.angle_alpha   90.00
_cell.angle_beta   90.00
_cell.angle_gamma   90.00
#
_symmetry.space_group_name_H-M   'P 1'
#
loop_
_entity.id
_entity.type
_entity.pdbx_description
1 polymer ?
#
loop_
_entity_poly.entity_id
_entity_poly.type
_entity_poly.pdbx_seq_one_letter_code
_entity_poly.pdbx_strand_id
1 'polypeptide(L)'
;KSSLPEGLLTAIALNESGLHAYALNLRGRAYFPDNRAEAARLLRAAGGRGMAGCFQINAGVHVARGDDWPLDPEKAADWAASYLAQHYETYGDWGRAVMRWHGASSQRAGTQIICRVHSKLEVAAPGSKLFADRCRPGAPQWARGRRNGAAHLEVAEAED
;
A
#
# COMPACT_ATOMS: atom_id res chain seq x y z
N LYS A 1 -16.34 -8.29 13.88
CA LYS A 1 -15.37 -7.96 12.84
C LYS A 1 -15.51 -6.50 12.50
N SER A 2 -14.51 -5.69 12.81
CA SER A 2 -14.47 -4.29 12.39
C SER A 2 -14.36 -4.24 10.87
N SER A 3 -15.32 -3.63 10.20
CA SER A 3 -15.22 -3.39 8.76
C SER A 3 -14.20 -2.28 8.51
N LEU A 4 -13.39 -2.42 7.46
CA LEU A 4 -12.48 -1.36 7.06
C LEU A 4 -13.26 -0.09 6.65
N PRO A 5 -12.71 1.10 6.96
CA PRO A 5 -13.28 2.34 6.44
C PRO A 5 -13.34 2.33 4.92
N GLU A 6 -14.39 2.93 4.36
CA GLU A 6 -14.55 3.04 2.91
C GLU A 6 -13.32 3.69 2.26
N GLY A 7 -12.83 3.06 1.20
CA GLY A 7 -11.72 3.55 0.41
C GLY A 7 -10.32 3.34 1.02
N LEU A 8 -10.21 2.89 2.27
CA LEU A 8 -8.90 2.75 2.91
C LEU A 8 -8.01 1.74 2.19
N LEU A 9 -8.54 0.58 1.85
CA LEU A 9 -7.78 -0.46 1.16
C LEU A 9 -7.31 0.03 -0.22
N THR A 10 -8.19 0.65 -0.98
CA THR A 10 -7.86 1.24 -2.28
C THR A 10 -6.82 2.35 -2.15
N ALA A 11 -6.93 3.22 -1.15
CA ALA A 11 -5.96 4.28 -0.91
C ALA A 11 -4.57 3.72 -0.58
N ILE A 12 -4.49 2.64 0.16
CA ILE A 12 -3.22 1.96 0.44
C ILE A 12 -2.63 1.39 -0.86
N ALA A 13 -3.43 0.70 -1.67
CA ALA A 13 -2.97 0.16 -2.94
C ALA A 13 -2.49 1.25 -3.90
N LEU A 14 -3.21 2.38 -3.97
CA LEU A 14 -2.78 3.56 -4.72
C LEU A 14 -1.42 4.08 -4.24
N ASN A 15 -1.24 4.17 -2.93
CA ASN A 15 0.02 4.65 -2.36
C ASN A 15 1.18 3.68 -2.60
N GLU A 16 0.92 2.38 -2.54
CA GLU A 16 1.96 1.35 -2.67
C GLU A 16 2.40 1.11 -4.11
N SER A 17 1.48 1.06 -5.05
CA SER A 17 1.79 0.65 -6.43
C SER A 17 1.05 1.41 -7.52
N GLY A 18 0.16 2.36 -7.17
CA GLY A 18 -0.75 2.94 -8.16
C GLY A 18 -1.78 1.96 -8.70
N LEU A 19 -2.18 0.98 -7.89
CA LEU A 19 -3.08 -0.14 -8.25
C LEU A 19 -2.47 -1.12 -9.27
N HIS A 20 -1.16 -1.17 -9.39
CA HIS A 20 -0.50 -2.09 -10.32
C HIS A 20 -0.43 -3.50 -9.73
N ALA A 21 -1.18 -4.44 -10.32
CA ALA A 21 -1.34 -5.81 -9.79
C ALA A 21 -0.02 -6.60 -9.75
N TYR A 22 0.92 -6.31 -10.63
CA TYR A 22 2.18 -7.05 -10.81
C TYR A 22 3.41 -6.25 -10.45
N ALA A 23 3.25 -5.10 -9.81
CA ALA A 23 4.36 -4.26 -9.38
C ALA A 23 5.28 -5.04 -8.42
N LEU A 24 6.58 -4.85 -8.60
CA LEU A 24 7.61 -5.44 -7.74
C LEU A 24 8.59 -4.38 -7.30
N ASN A 25 9.10 -4.52 -6.09
CA ASN A 25 10.31 -3.83 -5.65
C ASN A 25 11.31 -4.89 -5.18
N LEU A 26 12.36 -5.05 -5.97
CA LEU A 26 13.39 -6.05 -5.77
C LEU A 26 14.73 -5.34 -5.52
N ARG A 27 15.25 -5.48 -4.30
CA ARG A 27 16.52 -4.83 -3.90
C ARG A 27 16.51 -3.31 -4.11
N GLY A 28 15.39 -2.66 -3.80
CA GLY A 28 15.24 -1.21 -3.93
C GLY A 28 14.91 -0.71 -5.34
N ARG A 29 14.76 -1.61 -6.31
CA ARG A 29 14.42 -1.27 -7.69
C ARG A 29 13.00 -1.66 -8.03
N ALA A 30 12.23 -0.73 -8.61
CA ALA A 30 10.87 -0.95 -9.04
C ALA A 30 10.82 -1.63 -10.42
N TYR A 31 9.87 -2.56 -10.57
CA TYR A 31 9.57 -3.26 -11.83
C TYR A 31 8.05 -3.28 -12.01
N PHE A 32 7.59 -3.11 -13.25
CA PHE A 32 6.17 -3.12 -13.60
C PHE A 32 5.92 -4.13 -14.74
N PRO A 33 5.99 -5.43 -14.46
CA PRO A 33 5.78 -6.46 -15.48
C PRO A 33 4.37 -6.41 -16.07
N ASP A 34 4.22 -6.76 -17.34
CA ASP A 34 2.93 -6.73 -18.06
C ASP A 34 1.95 -7.82 -17.62
N ASN A 35 2.44 -8.90 -17.01
CA ASN A 35 1.61 -10.02 -16.62
C ASN A 35 2.16 -10.73 -15.38
N ARG A 36 1.29 -11.53 -14.78
CA ARG A 36 1.61 -12.27 -13.55
C ARG A 36 2.77 -13.25 -13.72
N ALA A 37 2.84 -13.95 -14.84
CA ALA A 37 3.87 -14.94 -15.08
C ALA A 37 5.27 -14.32 -15.08
N GLU A 38 5.43 -13.16 -15.72
CA GLU A 38 6.68 -12.41 -15.73
C GLU A 38 7.03 -11.89 -14.33
N ALA A 39 6.07 -11.34 -13.60
CA ALA A 39 6.29 -10.90 -12.23
C ALA A 39 6.71 -12.07 -11.32
N ALA A 40 6.06 -13.21 -11.44
CA ALA A 40 6.41 -14.40 -10.67
C ALA A 40 7.84 -14.89 -11.00
N ARG A 41 8.21 -14.84 -12.27
CA ARG A 41 9.56 -15.19 -12.72
C ARG A 41 10.63 -14.29 -12.09
N LEU A 42 10.40 -12.98 -12.13
CA LEU A 42 11.32 -11.99 -11.53
C LEU A 42 11.43 -12.17 -10.02
N LEU A 43 10.30 -12.40 -9.34
CA LEU A 43 10.29 -12.62 -7.90
C LEU A 43 11.08 -13.89 -7.52
N ARG A 44 10.90 -14.99 -8.26
CA ARG A 44 11.67 -16.22 -8.06
C ARG A 44 13.16 -15.99 -8.29
N ALA A 45 13.53 -15.26 -9.34
CA ALA A 45 14.93 -14.91 -9.64
C ALA A 45 15.57 -14.08 -8.51
N ALA A 46 14.78 -13.32 -7.76
CA ALA A 46 15.21 -12.59 -6.57
C ALA A 46 15.19 -13.44 -5.28
N GLY A 47 15.02 -14.76 -5.39
CA GLY A 47 14.96 -15.67 -4.25
C GLY A 47 13.66 -15.61 -3.46
N GLY A 48 12.57 -15.12 -4.06
CA GLY A 48 11.28 -14.95 -3.39
C GLY A 48 11.25 -13.78 -2.40
N ARG A 49 12.21 -12.88 -2.47
CA ARG A 49 12.35 -11.74 -1.57
C ARG A 49 12.06 -10.43 -2.31
N GLY A 50 11.22 -9.63 -1.73
CA GLY A 50 10.85 -8.33 -2.27
C GLY A 50 9.43 -7.95 -1.94
N MET A 51 9.07 -6.74 -2.35
CA MET A 51 7.69 -6.25 -2.25
C MET A 51 6.95 -6.62 -3.52
N ALA A 52 5.77 -7.20 -3.39
CA ALA A 52 5.06 -7.77 -4.52
C ALA A 52 3.59 -7.36 -4.58
N GLY A 53 3.14 -7.06 -5.78
CA GLY A 53 1.74 -6.86 -6.14
C GLY A 53 1.18 -5.49 -5.77
N CYS A 54 -0.11 -5.38 -5.92
CA CYS A 54 -0.88 -4.15 -5.73
C CYS A 54 -0.64 -3.49 -4.36
N PHE A 55 -0.46 -4.30 -3.32
CA PHE A 55 -0.27 -3.86 -1.95
C PHE A 55 1.20 -3.86 -1.49
N GLN A 56 2.13 -4.20 -2.38
CA GLN A 56 3.56 -4.28 -2.05
C GLN A 56 3.81 -5.10 -0.78
N ILE A 57 3.28 -6.33 -0.78
CA ILE A 57 3.41 -7.27 0.33
C ILE A 57 4.85 -7.80 0.38
N ASN A 58 5.44 -7.78 1.55
CA ASN A 58 6.79 -8.30 1.75
C ASN A 58 6.79 -9.83 1.62
N ALA A 59 7.14 -10.31 0.43
CA ALA A 59 7.10 -11.73 0.12
C ALA A 59 8.09 -12.55 0.96
N GLY A 60 9.24 -11.99 1.31
CA GLY A 60 10.22 -12.68 2.15
C GLY A 60 9.76 -12.92 3.58
N VAL A 61 8.78 -12.15 4.05
CA VAL A 61 8.25 -12.24 5.43
C VAL A 61 6.93 -13.01 5.47
N HIS A 62 6.02 -12.74 4.51
CA HIS A 62 4.62 -13.19 4.62
C HIS A 62 4.24 -14.32 3.66
N VAL A 63 5.12 -14.67 2.72
CA VAL A 63 4.80 -15.62 1.66
C VAL A 63 5.63 -16.89 1.79
N ALA A 64 4.99 -18.04 1.75
CA ALA A 64 5.67 -19.32 1.76
C ALA A 64 6.54 -19.46 0.49
N ARG A 65 7.67 -20.15 0.64
CA ARG A 65 8.60 -20.35 -0.47
C ARG A 65 7.90 -21.01 -1.66
N GLY A 66 8.02 -20.37 -2.82
CA GLY A 66 7.41 -20.86 -4.06
C GLY A 66 6.02 -20.33 -4.34
N ASP A 67 5.35 -19.71 -3.37
CA ASP A 67 4.07 -19.06 -3.57
C ASP A 67 4.21 -17.67 -4.18
N ASP A 68 3.17 -17.22 -4.88
CA ASP A 68 3.13 -15.92 -5.54
C ASP A 68 1.76 -15.21 -5.38
N TRP A 69 0.99 -15.58 -4.37
CA TRP A 69 -0.35 -15.05 -4.14
C TRP A 69 -0.41 -13.51 -4.03
N PRO A 70 0.65 -12.75 -3.61
CA PRO A 70 0.59 -11.29 -3.66
C PRO A 70 0.39 -10.71 -5.07
N LEU A 71 0.68 -11.49 -6.10
CA LEU A 71 0.47 -11.15 -7.51
C LEU A 71 -0.94 -11.48 -8.00
N ASP A 72 -1.78 -12.08 -7.16
CA ASP A 72 -3.20 -12.27 -7.39
C ASP A 72 -3.95 -11.13 -6.70
N PRO A 73 -4.59 -10.20 -7.46
CA PRO A 73 -5.20 -9.02 -6.85
C PRO A 73 -6.25 -9.33 -5.79
N GLU A 74 -7.05 -10.35 -6.01
CA GLU A 74 -8.12 -10.74 -5.08
C GLU A 74 -7.54 -11.32 -3.78
N LYS A 75 -6.62 -12.26 -3.88
CA LYS A 75 -5.95 -12.85 -2.71
C LYS A 75 -5.13 -11.81 -1.94
N ALA A 76 -4.45 -10.92 -2.64
CA ALA A 76 -3.70 -9.83 -2.04
C ALA A 76 -4.61 -8.88 -1.28
N ALA A 77 -5.77 -8.52 -1.85
CA ALA A 77 -6.75 -7.65 -1.20
C ALA A 77 -7.35 -8.30 0.07
N ASP A 78 -7.70 -9.58 0.01
CA ASP A 78 -8.22 -10.32 1.16
C ASP A 78 -7.20 -10.37 2.30
N TRP A 79 -5.96 -10.68 1.98
CA TRP A 79 -4.89 -10.71 2.97
C TRP A 79 -4.64 -9.32 3.57
N ALA A 80 -4.58 -8.29 2.74
CA ALA A 80 -4.36 -6.91 3.16
C ALA A 80 -5.47 -6.43 4.11
N ALA A 81 -6.72 -6.70 3.78
CA ALA A 81 -7.86 -6.35 4.61
C ALA A 81 -7.78 -7.04 5.99
N SER A 82 -7.46 -8.32 6.02
CA SER A 82 -7.30 -9.08 7.26
C SER A 82 -6.14 -8.58 8.11
N TYR A 83 -5.02 -8.28 7.48
CA TYR A 83 -3.83 -7.79 8.18
C TYR A 83 -4.05 -6.40 8.81
N LEU A 84 -4.68 -5.50 8.09
CA LEU A 84 -5.07 -4.19 8.61
C LEU A 84 -6.08 -4.30 9.75
N ALA A 85 -7.07 -5.17 9.63
CA ALA A 85 -8.06 -5.40 10.68
C ALA A 85 -7.41 -5.93 11.96
N GLN A 86 -6.44 -6.84 11.86
CA GLN A 86 -5.68 -7.33 13.01
C GLN A 86 -4.95 -6.20 13.73
N HIS A 87 -4.32 -5.30 13.00
CA HIS A 87 -3.66 -4.14 13.60
C HIS A 87 -4.66 -3.20 14.26
N TYR A 88 -5.81 -2.98 13.64
CA TYR A 88 -6.86 -2.19 14.26
C TYR A 88 -7.37 -2.81 15.57
N GLU A 89 -7.59 -4.11 15.61
CA GLU A 89 -7.98 -4.80 16.83
C GLU A 89 -6.95 -4.64 17.95
N THR A 90 -5.67 -4.63 17.59
CA THR A 90 -4.58 -4.46 18.56
C THR A 90 -4.49 -3.02 19.08
N TYR A 91 -4.62 -2.03 18.21
CA TYR A 91 -4.32 -0.63 18.53
C TYR A 91 -5.55 0.28 18.66
N GLY A 92 -6.71 -0.15 18.19
CA GLY A 92 -7.96 0.62 18.25
C GLY A 92 -7.96 1.90 17.41
N ASP A 93 -7.03 2.03 16.46
CA ASP A 93 -6.82 3.24 15.67
C ASP A 93 -6.36 2.87 14.26
N TRP A 94 -7.09 3.33 13.25
CA TRP A 94 -6.74 3.07 11.86
C TRP A 94 -5.43 3.73 11.43
N GLY A 95 -5.09 4.89 11.97
CA GLY A 95 -3.79 5.51 11.72
C GLY A 95 -2.64 4.64 12.18
N ARG A 96 -2.74 4.08 13.39
CA ARG A 96 -1.74 3.12 13.90
C ARG A 96 -1.70 1.83 13.07
N ALA A 97 -2.86 1.36 12.61
CA ALA A 97 -2.92 0.20 11.72
C ALA A 97 -2.15 0.45 10.42
N VAL A 98 -2.31 1.61 9.82
CA VAL A 98 -1.56 2.01 8.61
C VAL A 98 -0.07 2.15 8.89
N MET A 99 0.31 2.74 10.03
CA MET A 99 1.72 2.84 10.43
C MET A 99 2.35 1.46 10.56
N ARG A 100 1.67 0.52 11.17
CA ARG A 100 2.13 -0.86 11.33
C ARG A 100 2.18 -1.62 10.02
N TRP A 101 1.19 -1.42 9.16
CA TRP A 101 1.21 -1.94 7.80
C TRP A 101 2.51 -1.56 7.09
N HIS A 102 2.86 -0.29 7.13
CA HIS A 102 4.05 0.24 6.45
C HIS A 102 5.36 -0.09 7.18
N GLY A 103 5.31 -0.46 8.44
CA GLY A 103 6.51 -0.69 9.26
C GLY A 103 7.24 0.59 9.64
N ALA A 104 6.52 1.70 9.83
CA ALA A 104 7.11 2.97 10.23
C ALA A 104 7.85 2.86 11.56
N SER A 105 9.12 3.28 11.57
CA SER A 105 10.01 3.15 12.73
C SER A 105 10.03 4.38 13.64
N SER A 106 9.40 5.48 13.23
CA SER A 106 9.33 6.73 13.99
C SER A 106 7.96 7.37 13.85
N GLN A 107 7.65 8.29 14.77
CA GLN A 107 6.40 9.05 14.70
C GLN A 107 6.34 9.93 13.44
N ARG A 108 7.46 10.50 13.05
CA ARG A 108 7.55 11.29 11.81
C ARG A 108 7.24 10.44 10.58
N ALA A 109 7.86 9.28 10.45
CA ALA A 109 7.60 8.34 9.37
C ALA A 109 6.15 7.86 9.39
N GLY A 110 5.60 7.62 10.57
CA GLY A 110 4.20 7.24 10.73
C GLY A 110 3.22 8.32 10.28
N THR A 111 3.43 9.56 10.68
CA THR A 111 2.61 10.69 10.22
C THR A 111 2.71 10.86 8.71
N GLN A 112 3.89 10.71 8.17
CA GLN A 112 4.15 10.83 6.74
C GLN A 112 3.35 9.79 5.93
N ILE A 113 3.36 8.53 6.35
CA ILE A 113 2.59 7.48 5.65
C ILE A 113 1.08 7.68 5.81
N ILE A 114 0.60 8.05 6.98
CA ILE A 114 -0.82 8.36 7.20
C ILE A 114 -1.28 9.46 6.24
N CYS A 115 -0.52 10.53 6.09
CA CYS A 115 -0.90 11.64 5.23
C CYS A 115 -0.75 11.34 3.74
N ARG A 116 0.15 10.46 3.35
CA ARG A 116 0.18 9.92 1.98
C ARG A 116 -1.07 9.12 1.66
N VAL A 117 -1.48 8.25 2.56
CA VAL A 117 -2.73 7.48 2.41
C VAL A 117 -3.94 8.40 2.40
N HIS A 118 -3.95 9.42 3.28
CA HIS A 118 -5.00 10.44 3.27
C HIS A 118 -5.13 11.14 1.92
N SER A 119 -4.03 11.48 1.27
CA SER A 119 -4.07 12.08 -0.06
C SER A 119 -4.69 11.17 -1.11
N LYS A 120 -4.52 9.86 -0.98
CA LYS A 120 -5.15 8.87 -1.88
C LYS A 120 -6.64 8.66 -1.58
N LEU A 121 -7.06 8.91 -0.34
CA LEU A 121 -8.49 8.89 0.00
C LEU A 121 -9.29 9.98 -0.73
N GLU A 122 -8.66 11.05 -1.20
CA GLU A 122 -9.31 12.04 -2.04
C GLU A 122 -9.85 11.44 -3.34
N VAL A 123 -9.21 10.38 -3.83
CA VAL A 123 -9.64 9.62 -5.01
C VAL A 123 -10.50 8.42 -4.63
N ALA A 124 -10.06 7.64 -3.65
CA ALA A 124 -10.70 6.37 -3.28
C ALA A 124 -12.04 6.56 -2.54
N ALA A 125 -12.15 7.62 -1.74
CA ALA A 125 -13.36 7.96 -0.99
C ALA A 125 -13.45 9.48 -0.83
N PRO A 126 -13.87 10.22 -1.87
CA PRO A 126 -13.95 11.67 -1.82
C PRO A 126 -14.78 12.15 -0.61
N GLY A 127 -14.26 13.12 0.11
CA GLY A 127 -14.89 13.65 1.30
C GLY A 127 -14.63 12.85 2.59
N SER A 128 -13.84 11.78 2.53
CA SER A 128 -13.43 11.05 3.72
C SER A 128 -12.68 11.94 4.71
N LYS A 129 -13.04 11.84 5.97
CA LYS A 129 -12.41 12.57 7.08
C LYS A 129 -11.52 11.69 7.95
N LEU A 130 -11.23 10.49 7.50
CA LEU A 130 -10.58 9.45 8.30
C LEU A 130 -9.28 9.92 8.98
N PHE A 131 -8.44 10.67 8.28
CA PHE A 131 -7.17 11.19 8.80
C PHE A 131 -7.07 12.72 8.70
N ALA A 132 -8.19 13.41 8.55
CA ALA A 132 -8.22 14.84 8.28
C ALA A 132 -7.59 15.67 9.40
N ASP A 133 -7.78 15.29 10.66
CA ASP A 133 -7.23 15.96 11.83
C ASP A 133 -5.70 15.83 11.95
N ARG A 134 -5.13 14.77 11.37
CA ARG A 134 -3.68 14.49 11.36
C ARG A 134 -2.97 15.12 10.18
N CYS A 135 -3.70 15.46 9.12
CA CYS A 135 -3.17 15.92 7.83
C CYS A 135 -3.80 17.27 7.44
N ARG A 136 -3.81 18.22 8.36
CA ARG A 136 -4.46 19.54 8.16
C ARG A 136 -3.79 20.39 7.09
N PRO A 137 -4.52 21.34 6.48
CA PRO A 137 -3.92 22.41 5.71
C PRO A 137 -2.84 23.14 6.54
N GLY A 138 -1.66 23.36 5.97
CA GLY A 138 -0.52 23.94 6.68
C GLY A 138 0.45 22.91 7.29
N ALA A 139 0.12 21.62 7.27
CA ALA A 139 1.07 20.57 7.63
C ALA A 139 2.32 20.63 6.73
N PRO A 140 3.49 20.22 7.23
CA PRO A 140 4.71 20.21 6.43
C PRO A 140 4.50 19.49 5.10
N GLN A 141 5.13 19.97 4.04
CA GLN A 141 4.94 19.43 2.69
C GLN A 141 5.27 17.93 2.61
N TRP A 142 6.26 17.48 3.36
CA TRP A 142 6.61 16.07 3.46
C TRP A 142 5.48 15.22 4.10
N ALA A 143 4.71 15.80 5.02
CA ALA A 143 3.60 15.12 5.68
C ALA A 143 2.37 14.99 4.77
N ARG A 144 2.22 15.95 3.85
CA ARG A 144 1.10 15.94 2.90
C ARG A 144 1.25 14.89 1.80
N GLY A 145 2.45 14.39 1.59
CA GLY A 145 2.74 13.41 0.56
C GLY A 145 2.44 13.92 -0.84
N ARG A 146 2.21 13.04 -1.77
CA ARG A 146 1.68 13.40 -3.09
C ARG A 146 0.22 13.79 -2.95
N ARG A 147 -0.11 14.97 -3.44
CA ARG A 147 -1.40 15.62 -3.17
C ARG A 147 -2.60 14.94 -3.82
N ASN A 148 -2.37 14.18 -4.86
CA ASN A 148 -3.43 13.70 -5.71
C ASN A 148 -3.17 12.24 -6.10
N GLY A 149 -4.08 11.35 -5.72
CA GLY A 149 -4.02 9.96 -6.10
C GLY A 149 -4.14 9.73 -7.60
N ALA A 150 -4.85 10.64 -8.32
CA ALA A 150 -4.96 10.57 -9.78
C ALA A 150 -3.60 10.76 -10.45
N ALA A 151 -2.78 11.69 -9.97
CA ALA A 151 -1.43 11.88 -10.50
C ALA A 151 -0.55 10.64 -10.32
N HIS A 152 -0.77 9.86 -9.26
CA HIS A 152 -0.06 8.61 -9.05
C HIS A 152 -0.52 7.51 -10.02
N LEU A 153 -1.82 7.46 -10.33
CA LEU A 153 -2.36 6.57 -11.36
C LEU A 153 -1.79 6.89 -12.75
N GLU A 154 -1.77 8.17 -13.10
CA GLU A 154 -1.22 8.61 -14.38
C GLU A 154 0.24 8.18 -14.55
N VAL A 155 1.05 8.26 -13.50
CA VAL A 155 2.44 7.79 -13.54
C VAL A 155 2.50 6.27 -13.73
N ALA A 156 1.66 5.52 -13.03
CA ALA A 156 1.63 4.07 -13.16
C ALA A 156 1.18 3.62 -14.56
N GLU A 157 0.20 4.32 -15.15
CA GLU A 157 -0.27 4.04 -16.51
C GLU A 157 0.76 4.41 -17.59
N ALA A 158 1.55 5.45 -17.34
CA ALA A 158 2.59 5.89 -18.29
C ALA A 158 3.81 4.98 -18.34
N GLU A 159 3.98 4.13 -17.35
CA GLU A 159 5.10 3.18 -17.26
C GLU A 159 4.75 1.79 -17.84
N ASP A 160 3.48 1.56 -18.22
CA ASP A 160 3.01 0.36 -18.90
C ASP A 160 3.26 0.46 -20.43
#